data_e1cd53efab280609a4696c43943d0170
#
_entry.id   e1cd53efab280609a4696c43943d0170
#
_cell.length_a   1.000
_cell.length_b   1.000
_cell.length_c   1.000
_cell.angle_alpha   90.00
_cell.angle_beta   90.00
_cell.angle_gamma   90.00
#
_symmetry.space_group_name_H-M   'P 1'
#
loop_
_entity.id
_entity.type
_entity.pdbx_description
1 polymer ?
#
loop_
_entity_poly.entity_id
_entity_poly.type
_entity_poly.pdbx_seq_one_letter_code
_entity_poly.pdbx_strand_id
1 'polypeptide(L)'
;MECPQTWRVQTAGLGKIHLGIDEETLEVRAVAVTASHIGDAPVLPDLLRQIPEDQDIGSVTADGAYDTRKCHDAIADRGAHAVIPPRKNAKPWKTITAGAMARNEALRASKYLGRALWRRWSGYHRRSRVETKMHCVKLLGQRLMARDFDRQVAELQVRIAVLNGYTALGMPVTEAVG
;
A
#
# COMPACT_ATOMS: atom_id res chain seq x y z
N MET A 1 -10.12 11.52 -11.71
CA MET A 1 -8.64 11.51 -11.64
C MET A 1 -8.29 10.29 -10.80
N GLU A 2 -7.70 9.27 -11.42
CA GLU A 2 -7.41 7.99 -10.75
C GLU A 2 -6.26 8.16 -9.76
N CYS A 3 -6.46 7.71 -8.52
CA CYS A 3 -5.50 7.87 -7.45
C CYS A 3 -4.62 6.62 -7.30
N PRO A 4 -3.28 6.72 -7.38
CA PRO A 4 -2.39 5.59 -7.15
C PRO A 4 -2.19 5.31 -5.64
N GLN A 5 -2.23 4.03 -5.26
CA GLN A 5 -2.12 3.57 -3.88
C GLN A 5 -0.83 2.77 -3.63
N THR A 6 -0.16 3.01 -2.51
CA THR A 6 1.04 2.26 -2.09
C THR A 6 0.86 1.57 -0.73
N TRP A 7 1.45 0.39 -0.57
CA TRP A 7 1.20 -0.52 0.55
C TRP A 7 2.46 -0.96 1.28
N ARG A 8 2.42 -0.95 2.60
CA ARG A 8 3.51 -1.45 3.46
C ARG A 8 3.00 -2.12 4.74
N VAL A 9 3.82 -3.04 5.25
CA VAL A 9 3.66 -3.75 6.53
C VAL A 9 4.75 -3.36 7.49
N GLN A 10 4.42 -3.25 8.77
CA GLN A 10 5.37 -3.09 9.87
C GLN A 10 4.92 -3.80 11.14
N THR A 11 5.89 -4.28 11.90
CA THR A 11 5.66 -4.88 13.22
C THR A 11 5.55 -3.79 14.28
N ALA A 12 4.46 -3.82 15.06
CA ALA A 12 4.27 -3.01 16.25
C ALA A 12 3.95 -3.93 17.42
N GLY A 13 4.94 -4.21 18.27
CA GLY A 13 4.77 -5.17 19.37
C GLY A 13 4.50 -6.59 18.88
N LEU A 14 3.36 -7.18 19.27
CA LEU A 14 2.95 -8.54 18.87
C LEU A 14 2.23 -8.60 17.51
N GLY A 15 1.98 -7.46 16.85
CA GLY A 15 1.23 -7.38 15.60
C GLY A 15 1.99 -6.70 14.46
N LYS A 16 1.46 -6.87 13.24
CA LYS A 16 1.90 -6.16 12.03
C LYS A 16 0.89 -5.09 11.67
N ILE A 17 1.36 -3.91 11.32
CA ILE A 17 0.55 -2.82 10.76
C ILE A 17 0.71 -2.84 9.25
N HIS A 18 -0.41 -2.92 8.55
CA HIS A 18 -0.50 -2.79 7.10
C HIS A 18 -1.11 -1.44 6.78
N LEU A 19 -0.48 -0.69 5.88
CA LEU A 19 -0.83 0.69 5.58
C LEU A 19 -0.96 0.87 4.07
N GLY A 20 -2.09 1.41 3.63
CA GLY A 20 -2.32 1.89 2.28
C GLY A 20 -2.46 3.40 2.26
N ILE A 21 -1.73 4.06 1.40
CA ILE A 21 -1.78 5.51 1.23
C ILE A 21 -2.09 5.89 -0.21
N ASP A 22 -2.74 7.00 -0.35
CA ASP A 22 -2.75 7.75 -1.59
C ASP A 22 -1.36 8.33 -1.83
N GLU A 23 -0.75 8.05 -2.97
CA GLU A 23 0.61 8.51 -3.22
C GLU A 23 0.70 9.99 -3.62
N GLU A 24 -0.40 10.62 -4.02
CA GLU A 24 -0.42 12.05 -4.37
C GLU A 24 -0.68 12.91 -3.13
N THR A 25 -1.74 12.60 -2.39
CA THR A 25 -2.14 13.37 -1.20
C THR A 25 -1.39 12.95 0.06
N LEU A 26 -0.77 11.77 0.07
CA LEU A 26 -0.17 11.11 1.24
C LEU A 26 -1.19 10.80 2.35
N GLU A 27 -2.46 10.81 2.04
CA GLU A 27 -3.51 10.42 2.97
C GLU A 27 -3.49 8.90 3.17
N VAL A 28 -3.67 8.45 4.42
CA VAL A 28 -3.86 7.03 4.72
C VAL A 28 -5.29 6.65 4.39
N ARG A 29 -5.46 5.77 3.41
CA ARG A 29 -6.76 5.34 2.89
C ARG A 29 -7.23 4.02 3.48
N ALA A 30 -6.28 3.17 3.89
CA ALA A 30 -6.59 1.87 4.48
C ALA A 30 -5.54 1.48 5.51
N VAL A 31 -5.98 0.83 6.58
CA VAL A 31 -5.10 0.34 7.65
C VAL A 31 -5.64 -0.95 8.23
N ALA A 32 -4.76 -1.89 8.51
CA ALA A 32 -5.10 -3.11 9.23
C ALA A 32 -4.00 -3.49 10.21
N VAL A 33 -4.39 -4.14 11.29
CA VAL A 33 -3.48 -4.78 12.26
C VAL A 33 -3.71 -6.28 12.16
N THR A 34 -2.63 -7.05 12.07
CA THR A 34 -2.71 -8.51 12.04
C THR A 34 -1.70 -9.12 13.01
N ALA A 35 -1.92 -10.35 13.40
CA ALA A 35 -0.92 -11.09 14.18
C ALA A 35 0.36 -11.29 13.36
N SER A 36 1.50 -11.40 14.03
CA SER A 36 2.84 -11.46 13.41
C SER A 36 3.03 -12.63 12.43
N HIS A 37 2.29 -13.72 12.60
CA HIS A 37 2.35 -14.91 11.75
C HIS A 37 1.53 -14.78 10.45
N ILE A 38 0.64 -13.78 10.35
CA ILE A 38 -0.13 -13.54 9.12
C ILE A 38 0.77 -12.96 8.04
N GLY A 39 0.73 -13.54 6.85
CA GLY A 39 1.45 -13.00 5.68
C GLY A 39 0.85 -11.68 5.18
N ASP A 40 1.61 -10.94 4.42
CA ASP A 40 1.20 -9.61 3.95
C ASP A 40 0.19 -9.69 2.80
N ALA A 41 0.43 -10.58 1.85
CA ALA A 41 -0.42 -10.73 0.66
C ALA A 41 -1.91 -11.04 0.95
N PRO A 42 -2.29 -11.88 1.93
CA PRO A 42 -3.69 -12.14 2.24
C PRO A 42 -4.49 -10.92 2.70
N VAL A 43 -3.82 -9.87 3.21
CA VAL A 43 -4.46 -8.68 3.79
C VAL A 43 -4.85 -7.65 2.71
N LEU A 44 -4.20 -7.68 1.53
CA LEU A 44 -4.43 -6.68 0.49
C LEU A 44 -5.90 -6.57 0.03
N PRO A 45 -6.63 -7.67 -0.21
CA PRO A 45 -8.05 -7.56 -0.57
C PRO A 45 -8.91 -6.84 0.50
N ASP A 46 -8.59 -7.06 1.79
CA ASP A 46 -9.31 -6.43 2.90
C ASP A 46 -9.00 -4.93 2.99
N LEU A 47 -7.78 -4.55 2.69
CA LEU A 47 -7.38 -3.15 2.61
C LEU A 47 -8.06 -2.44 1.44
N LEU A 48 -8.15 -3.08 0.27
CA LEU A 48 -8.82 -2.52 -0.90
C LEU A 48 -10.33 -2.31 -0.64
N ARG A 49 -10.97 -3.18 0.16
CA ARG A 49 -12.39 -3.03 0.55
C ARG A 49 -12.66 -1.85 1.49
N GLN A 50 -11.64 -1.31 2.18
CA GLN A 50 -11.78 -0.11 3.01
C GLN A 50 -11.89 1.17 2.17
N ILE A 51 -11.46 1.13 0.90
CA ILE A 51 -11.60 2.26 -0.02
C ILE A 51 -12.99 2.15 -0.66
N PRO A 52 -13.85 3.19 -0.57
CA PRO A 52 -15.19 3.18 -1.15
C PRO A 52 -15.20 2.77 -2.63
N GLU A 53 -16.26 2.07 -3.05
CA GLU A 53 -16.35 1.56 -4.43
C GLU A 53 -16.52 2.66 -5.48
N ASP A 54 -17.06 3.80 -5.08
CA ASP A 54 -17.22 5.00 -5.91
C ASP A 54 -15.92 5.78 -6.10
N GLN A 55 -14.84 5.39 -5.43
CA GLN A 55 -13.52 5.97 -5.61
C GLN A 55 -12.68 5.14 -6.57
N ASP A 56 -12.29 5.76 -7.68
CA ASP A 56 -11.42 5.13 -8.66
C ASP A 56 -9.99 4.97 -8.12
N ILE A 57 -9.43 3.79 -8.32
CA ILE A 57 -8.04 3.48 -7.99
C ILE A 57 -7.29 3.28 -9.31
N GLY A 58 -6.44 4.22 -9.69
CA GLY A 58 -5.67 4.11 -10.93
C GLY A 58 -4.61 3.01 -10.89
N SER A 59 -3.88 2.91 -9.78
CA SER A 59 -2.87 1.86 -9.59
C SER A 59 -2.67 1.48 -8.13
N VAL A 60 -2.20 0.25 -7.93
CA VAL A 60 -1.79 -0.28 -6.62
C VAL A 60 -0.33 -0.69 -6.68
N THR A 61 0.52 0.05 -5.96
CA THR A 61 1.96 -0.21 -5.88
C THR A 61 2.28 -0.98 -4.59
N ALA A 62 2.86 -2.18 -4.73
CA ALA A 62 3.26 -3.00 -3.59
C ALA A 62 4.56 -3.76 -3.87
N ASP A 63 5.18 -4.34 -2.83
CA ASP A 63 6.40 -5.11 -3.02
C ASP A 63 6.15 -6.53 -3.57
N GLY A 64 7.24 -7.26 -3.87
CA GLY A 64 7.14 -8.60 -4.45
C GLY A 64 6.52 -9.67 -3.53
N ALA A 65 6.28 -9.38 -2.24
CA ALA A 65 5.55 -10.28 -1.35
C ALA A 65 4.08 -10.39 -1.79
N TYR A 66 3.55 -9.33 -2.39
CA TYR A 66 2.19 -9.27 -2.93
C TYR A 66 2.05 -9.87 -4.35
N ASP A 67 3.12 -10.41 -4.98
CA ASP A 67 3.04 -11.10 -6.27
C ASP A 67 2.33 -12.46 -6.10
N THR A 68 1.04 -12.42 -5.81
CA THR A 68 0.14 -13.56 -5.65
C THR A 68 -1.11 -13.39 -6.50
N ARG A 69 -1.73 -14.52 -6.91
CA ARG A 69 -2.94 -14.48 -7.74
C ARG A 69 -4.06 -13.68 -7.06
N LYS A 70 -4.32 -13.94 -5.78
CA LYS A 70 -5.35 -13.22 -5.02
C LYS A 70 -5.17 -11.71 -5.01
N CYS A 71 -3.92 -11.22 -4.87
CA CYS A 71 -3.65 -9.80 -4.91
C CYS A 71 -3.90 -9.20 -6.29
N HIS A 72 -3.40 -9.84 -7.34
CA HIS A 72 -3.59 -9.34 -8.70
C HIS A 72 -5.07 -9.37 -9.13
N ASP A 73 -5.81 -10.41 -8.74
CA ASP A 73 -7.24 -10.50 -9.04
C ASP A 73 -8.02 -9.40 -8.27
N ALA A 74 -7.75 -9.22 -6.97
CA ALA A 74 -8.41 -8.18 -6.18
C ALA A 74 -8.11 -6.74 -6.69
N ILE A 75 -6.91 -6.49 -7.22
CA ILE A 75 -6.57 -5.21 -7.84
C ILE A 75 -7.32 -5.05 -9.16
N ALA A 76 -7.38 -6.09 -9.98
CA ALA A 76 -8.09 -6.07 -11.25
C ALA A 76 -9.62 -5.89 -11.07
N ASP A 77 -10.19 -6.50 -10.02
CA ASP A 77 -11.61 -6.36 -9.67
C ASP A 77 -11.98 -4.90 -9.30
N ARG A 78 -11.00 -4.11 -8.82
CA ARG A 78 -11.15 -2.66 -8.59
C ARG A 78 -10.83 -1.81 -9.83
N GLY A 79 -10.63 -2.42 -11.01
CA GLY A 79 -10.25 -1.72 -12.23
C GLY A 79 -8.84 -1.11 -12.19
N ALA A 80 -8.05 -1.38 -11.17
CA ALA A 80 -6.76 -0.77 -10.92
C ALA A 80 -5.60 -1.49 -11.63
N HIS A 81 -4.52 -0.75 -11.91
CA HIS A 81 -3.28 -1.31 -12.44
C HIS A 81 -2.35 -1.80 -11.33
N ALA A 82 -1.88 -3.04 -11.40
CA ALA A 82 -0.95 -3.61 -10.41
C ALA A 82 0.51 -3.25 -10.73
N VAL A 83 1.16 -2.48 -9.85
CA VAL A 83 2.60 -2.16 -9.91
C VAL A 83 3.33 -3.00 -8.85
N ILE A 84 3.41 -4.30 -9.10
CA ILE A 84 4.04 -5.28 -8.21
C ILE A 84 5.19 -5.96 -8.96
N PRO A 85 6.44 -5.87 -8.46
CA PRO A 85 7.57 -6.50 -9.13
C PRO A 85 7.44 -8.02 -9.10
N PRO A 86 7.46 -8.69 -10.26
CA PRO A 86 7.43 -10.15 -10.31
C PRO A 86 8.62 -10.76 -9.55
N ARG A 87 8.42 -11.88 -8.88
CA ARG A 87 9.47 -12.60 -8.17
C ARG A 87 10.62 -13.00 -9.10
N LYS A 88 11.84 -13.18 -8.58
CA LYS A 88 13.07 -13.41 -9.37
C LYS A 88 12.92 -14.54 -10.40
N ASN A 89 12.29 -15.65 -10.04
CA ASN A 89 12.11 -16.84 -10.90
C ASN A 89 10.64 -17.02 -11.32
N ALA A 90 9.90 -15.90 -11.45
CA ALA A 90 8.49 -15.94 -11.81
C ALA A 90 8.28 -16.59 -13.18
N LYS A 91 7.30 -17.52 -13.24
CA LYS A 91 6.77 -18.12 -14.46
C LYS A 91 5.42 -17.47 -14.80
N PRO A 92 5.02 -17.46 -16.08
CA PRO A 92 3.68 -17.02 -16.46
C PRO A 92 2.60 -17.87 -15.77
N TRP A 93 1.51 -17.21 -15.37
CA TRP A 93 0.33 -17.90 -14.87
C TRP A 93 -0.61 -18.29 -16.01
N LYS A 94 -1.48 -19.27 -15.78
CA LYS A 94 -2.61 -19.52 -16.68
C LYS A 94 -3.50 -18.28 -16.70
N THR A 95 -3.82 -17.77 -17.89
CA THR A 95 -4.55 -16.50 -18.14
C THR A 95 -6.06 -16.72 -18.07
N ILE A 96 -6.56 -17.11 -16.89
CA ILE A 96 -7.99 -17.34 -16.64
C ILE A 96 -8.67 -16.13 -15.98
N THR A 97 -7.90 -15.17 -15.49
CA THR A 97 -8.40 -13.96 -14.82
C THR A 97 -7.70 -12.72 -15.37
N ALA A 98 -8.35 -11.55 -15.26
CA ALA A 98 -7.77 -10.27 -15.66
C ALA A 98 -6.47 -9.96 -14.88
N GLY A 99 -6.44 -10.27 -13.58
CA GLY A 99 -5.26 -10.12 -12.75
C GLY A 99 -4.09 -10.98 -13.21
N ALA A 100 -4.35 -12.24 -13.66
CA ALA A 100 -3.31 -13.09 -14.20
C ALA A 100 -2.76 -12.59 -15.55
N MET A 101 -3.61 -12.00 -16.39
CA MET A 101 -3.20 -11.39 -17.66
C MET A 101 -2.30 -10.17 -17.40
N ALA A 102 -2.74 -9.22 -16.59
CA ALA A 102 -1.99 -8.01 -16.23
C ALA A 102 -0.63 -8.37 -15.59
N ARG A 103 -0.62 -9.35 -14.68
CA ARG A 103 0.63 -9.82 -14.06
C ARG A 103 1.60 -10.45 -15.07
N ASN A 104 1.11 -11.22 -16.04
CA ASN A 104 1.96 -11.81 -17.09
C ASN A 104 2.53 -10.74 -18.03
N GLU A 105 1.80 -9.66 -18.28
CA GLU A 105 2.30 -8.49 -19.03
C GLU A 105 3.42 -7.78 -18.26
N ALA A 106 3.22 -7.53 -16.97
CA ALA A 106 4.27 -6.97 -16.11
C ALA A 106 5.53 -7.87 -16.08
N LEU A 107 5.35 -9.20 -16.06
CA LEU A 107 6.47 -10.15 -16.14
C LEU A 107 7.20 -10.07 -17.48
N ARG A 108 6.48 -9.99 -18.60
CA ARG A 108 7.06 -9.83 -19.95
C ARG A 108 7.82 -8.50 -20.07
N ALA A 109 7.19 -7.40 -19.65
CA ALA A 109 7.81 -6.09 -19.63
C ALA A 109 9.09 -6.07 -18.76
N SER A 110 9.04 -6.65 -17.55
CA SER A 110 10.20 -6.72 -16.67
C SER A 110 11.35 -7.59 -17.22
N LYS A 111 11.03 -8.64 -17.98
CA LYS A 111 12.06 -9.46 -18.66
C LYS A 111 12.66 -8.74 -19.86
N TYR A 112 11.86 -8.03 -20.64
CA TYR A 112 12.29 -7.31 -21.84
C TYR A 112 13.12 -6.07 -21.50
N LEU A 113 12.62 -5.22 -20.60
CA LEU A 113 13.27 -3.97 -20.21
C LEU A 113 14.40 -4.17 -19.20
N GLY A 114 14.41 -5.27 -18.49
CA GLY A 114 15.20 -5.45 -17.28
C GLY A 114 14.53 -4.80 -16.05
N ARG A 115 14.87 -5.32 -14.85
CA ARG A 115 14.21 -4.91 -13.59
C ARG A 115 14.38 -3.43 -13.24
N ALA A 116 15.57 -2.87 -13.50
CA ALA A 116 15.86 -1.48 -13.17
C ALA A 116 15.00 -0.51 -14.00
N LEU A 117 14.97 -0.73 -15.32
CA LEU A 117 14.20 0.12 -16.23
C LEU A 117 12.68 -0.07 -16.02
N TRP A 118 12.22 -1.31 -15.80
CA TRP A 118 10.82 -1.58 -15.49
C TRP A 118 10.37 -0.83 -14.23
N ARG A 119 11.16 -0.87 -13.13
CA ARG A 119 10.85 -0.13 -11.89
C ARG A 119 10.74 1.38 -12.11
N ARG A 120 11.61 1.94 -12.95
CA ARG A 120 11.56 3.36 -13.28
C ARG A 120 10.34 3.69 -14.14
N TRP A 121 10.10 2.91 -15.17
CA TRP A 121 8.99 3.11 -16.10
C TRP A 121 7.62 2.92 -15.43
N SER A 122 7.46 1.89 -14.60
CA SER A 122 6.21 1.60 -13.90
C SER A 122 5.91 2.54 -12.72
N GLY A 123 6.81 3.45 -12.37
CA GLY A 123 6.64 4.32 -11.20
C GLY A 123 6.84 3.61 -9.85
N TYR A 124 7.35 2.38 -9.81
CA TYR A 124 7.53 1.58 -8.60
C TYR A 124 8.34 2.30 -7.49
N HIS A 125 9.22 3.24 -7.85
CA HIS A 125 9.99 4.03 -6.89
C HIS A 125 9.11 4.85 -5.93
N ARG A 126 7.88 5.19 -6.32
CA ARG A 126 6.93 5.93 -5.50
C ARG A 126 6.48 5.15 -4.25
N ARG A 127 6.71 3.83 -4.23
CA ARG A 127 6.49 2.99 -3.05
C ARG A 127 7.19 3.51 -1.79
N SER A 128 8.31 4.22 -1.93
CA SER A 128 9.02 4.83 -0.79
C SER A 128 8.16 5.82 0.01
N ARG A 129 7.12 6.42 -0.59
CA ARG A 129 6.22 7.36 0.08
C ARG A 129 5.47 6.73 1.25
N VAL A 130 5.05 5.47 1.12
CA VAL A 130 4.40 4.74 2.23
C VAL A 130 5.38 4.48 3.38
N GLU A 131 6.68 4.34 3.07
CA GLU A 131 7.72 4.18 4.09
C GLU A 131 7.86 5.45 4.94
N THR A 132 7.86 6.61 4.29
CA THR A 132 7.84 7.91 4.96
C THR A 132 6.58 8.07 5.82
N LYS A 133 5.41 7.73 5.28
CA LYS A 133 4.15 7.83 6.05
C LYS A 133 4.13 6.87 7.24
N MET A 134 4.66 5.65 7.09
CA MET A 134 4.82 4.71 8.20
C MET A 134 5.77 5.26 9.28
N HIS A 135 6.83 5.99 8.89
CA HIS A 135 7.68 6.68 9.85
C HIS A 135 6.88 7.75 10.63
N CYS A 136 6.05 8.54 9.96
CA CYS A 136 5.17 9.52 10.63
C CYS A 136 4.21 8.84 11.62
N VAL A 137 3.62 7.68 11.29
CA VAL A 137 2.79 6.92 12.24
C VAL A 137 3.58 6.56 13.50
N LYS A 138 4.84 6.18 13.36
CA LYS A 138 5.72 5.87 14.50
C LYS A 138 6.08 7.08 15.36
N LEU A 139 6.19 8.25 14.77
CA LEU A 139 6.44 9.49 15.52
C LEU A 139 5.29 9.83 16.48
N LEU A 140 4.05 9.42 16.15
CA LEU A 140 2.90 9.52 17.05
C LEU A 140 2.93 8.49 18.20
N GLY A 141 3.88 7.56 18.18
CA GLY A 141 4.11 6.56 19.23
C GLY A 141 4.66 5.27 18.64
N GLN A 142 5.83 4.85 19.13
CA GLN A 142 6.53 3.66 18.62
C GLN A 142 5.82 2.34 18.97
N ARG A 143 4.99 2.34 20.01
CA ARG A 143 4.24 1.17 20.48
C ARG A 143 2.77 1.53 20.62
N LEU A 144 1.91 0.55 20.41
CA LEU A 144 0.52 0.63 20.83
C LEU A 144 0.46 0.39 22.33
N MET A 145 -0.21 1.28 23.07
CA MET A 145 -0.26 1.24 24.54
C MET A 145 -1.37 0.33 25.05
N ALA A 146 -2.39 0.12 24.26
CA ALA A 146 -3.50 -0.75 24.60
C ALA A 146 -3.05 -2.22 24.68
N ARG A 147 -3.58 -2.97 25.66
CA ARG A 147 -3.26 -4.40 25.87
C ARG A 147 -4.17 -5.33 25.06
N ASP A 148 -5.38 -4.89 24.80
CA ASP A 148 -6.38 -5.61 24.03
C ASP A 148 -6.29 -5.29 22.55
N PHE A 149 -6.51 -6.29 21.69
CA PHE A 149 -6.35 -6.15 20.24
C PHE A 149 -7.30 -5.11 19.63
N ASP A 150 -8.58 -5.11 20.03
CA ASP A 150 -9.58 -4.19 19.50
C ASP A 150 -9.22 -2.74 19.88
N ARG A 151 -8.73 -2.54 21.11
CA ARG A 151 -8.25 -1.23 21.56
C ARG A 151 -6.96 -0.80 20.84
N GLN A 152 -6.08 -1.75 20.47
CA GLN A 152 -4.91 -1.45 19.64
C GLN A 152 -5.32 -0.98 18.25
N VAL A 153 -6.33 -1.62 17.66
CA VAL A 153 -6.91 -1.18 16.38
C VAL A 153 -7.49 0.23 16.51
N ALA A 154 -8.30 0.49 17.54
CA ALA A 154 -8.86 1.81 17.79
C ALA A 154 -7.78 2.89 18.02
N GLU A 155 -6.74 2.58 18.81
CA GLU A 155 -5.60 3.48 19.04
C GLU A 155 -4.90 3.83 17.72
N LEU A 156 -4.68 2.84 16.84
CA LEU A 156 -4.07 3.07 15.54
C LEU A 156 -4.98 3.92 14.66
N GLN A 157 -6.30 3.67 14.64
CA GLN A 157 -7.26 4.48 13.87
C GLN A 157 -7.25 5.94 14.30
N VAL A 158 -7.16 6.23 15.60
CA VAL A 158 -7.04 7.60 16.13
C VAL A 158 -5.74 8.24 15.65
N ARG A 159 -4.60 7.52 15.71
CA ARG A 159 -3.33 8.02 15.21
C ARG A 159 -3.38 8.35 13.71
N ILE A 160 -4.03 7.49 12.92
CA ILE A 160 -4.24 7.71 11.48
C ILE A 160 -5.12 8.94 11.24
N ALA A 161 -6.21 9.11 11.99
CA ALA A 161 -7.09 10.28 11.85
C ALA A 161 -6.32 11.58 12.14
N VAL A 162 -5.50 11.61 13.21
CA VAL A 162 -4.63 12.74 13.53
C VAL A 162 -3.63 13.01 12.40
N LEU A 163 -2.99 11.96 11.88
CA LEU A 163 -2.01 12.08 10.80
C LEU A 163 -2.63 12.58 9.49
N ASN A 164 -3.83 12.12 9.15
CA ASN A 164 -4.58 12.61 7.99
C ASN A 164 -5.00 14.08 8.20
N GLY A 165 -5.38 14.46 9.42
CA GLY A 165 -5.65 15.85 9.77
C GLY A 165 -4.43 16.76 9.49
N TYR A 166 -3.24 16.37 9.94
CA TYR A 166 -2.00 17.09 9.60
C TYR A 166 -1.73 17.11 8.09
N THR A 167 -2.00 16.04 7.38
CA THR A 167 -1.82 15.97 5.92
C THR A 167 -2.75 16.97 5.21
N ALA A 168 -4.01 17.07 5.66
CA ALA A 168 -5.00 18.00 5.11
C ALA A 168 -4.65 19.47 5.37
N LEU A 169 -4.00 19.78 6.50
CA LEU A 169 -3.53 21.13 6.82
C LEU A 169 -2.37 21.59 5.92
N GLY A 170 -1.67 20.64 5.27
CA GLY A 170 -0.52 20.94 4.42
C GLY A 170 0.74 21.34 5.21
N MET A 171 1.76 21.78 4.48
CA MET A 171 2.97 22.34 5.09
C MET A 171 2.72 23.79 5.50
N PRO A 172 3.08 24.20 6.74
CA PRO A 172 2.95 25.60 7.15
C PRO A 172 3.84 26.48 6.26
N VAL A 173 3.26 27.54 5.72
CA VAL A 173 3.99 28.58 5.01
C VAL A 173 4.40 29.63 6.05
N THR A 174 5.69 29.76 6.29
CA THR A 174 6.22 30.78 7.20
C THR A 174 6.53 32.06 6.40
N GLU A 175 5.78 33.12 6.64
CA GLU A 175 6.08 34.42 6.09
C GLU A 175 6.94 35.20 7.11
N ALA A 176 8.02 35.84 6.63
CA ALA A 176 8.80 36.73 7.43
C ALA A 176 7.98 38.00 7.69
N VAL A 177 7.61 38.22 8.94
CA VAL A 177 7.01 39.48 9.38
C VAL A 177 8.14 40.47 9.59
N GLY A 178 8.21 41.48 8.70
CA GLY A 178 9.19 42.57 8.81
C GLY A 178 8.85 43.56 9.95
#